data_3a4de4d6412139230c22b31e0c6612a6
#
_entry.id   3a4de4d6412139230c22b31e0c6612a6
#
_cell.length_a   1.000
_cell.length_b   1.000
_cell.length_c   1.000
_cell.angle_alpha   90.00
_cell.angle_beta   90.00
_cell.angle_gamma   90.00
#
_symmetry.space_group_name_H-M   'P 1'
#
loop_
_entity.id
_entity.type
_entity.pdbx_description
1 polymer ?
#
loop_
_entity_poly.entity_id
_entity_poly.type
_entity_poly.pdbx_seq_one_letter_code
_entity_poly.pdbx_strand_id
1 'polypeptide(L)'
;GDEPKGYKHKFPATEVAVSENRVNGVYFLLNDEPDVKVIIMDDGFQHRRIKAGLNIVLTTWQKPYFKDHMLPAGNLREPKAGINRAQVVIVTKCPDDITPDQKMLYATKFGLSSHQQLFFTGLRYGNWYPLNIQQPIVQVPFQQSVILMTGIAGNKQLKSYLSGKFSTIHIAAFSDHHYFREKDFSRVAGSFPDTKTIITTEKDAMRLSEQKDILLQMGFSVFVLPVDVHFLGEEEKFWHLITNFIDKYPEATAEPASN
;
A
#
# COMPACT_ATOMS: atom_id res chain seq x y z
N GLY A 1 2.84 0.41 14.69
CA GLY A 1 3.20 1.05 13.42
C GLY A 1 1.97 1.60 12.69
N ASP A 2 2.15 2.44 11.71
CA ASP A 2 1.05 3.14 11.00
C ASP A 2 0.24 2.19 10.12
N GLU A 3 0.89 1.22 9.49
CA GLU A 3 0.22 0.26 8.60
C GLU A 3 -0.79 -0.62 9.35
N PRO A 4 -0.46 -1.25 10.51
CA PRO A 4 -1.45 -1.99 11.30
C PRO A 4 -2.64 -1.14 11.75
N LYS A 5 -2.40 0.12 12.16
CA LYS A 5 -3.48 1.06 12.48
C LYS A 5 -4.35 1.36 11.26
N GLY A 6 -3.74 1.51 10.09
CA GLY A 6 -4.43 1.70 8.81
C GLY A 6 -5.33 0.52 8.46
N TYR A 7 -4.84 -0.71 8.63
CA TYR A 7 -5.64 -1.92 8.41
C TYR A 7 -6.85 -1.98 9.34
N LYS A 8 -6.68 -1.78 10.64
CA LYS A 8 -7.80 -1.80 11.59
C LYS A 8 -8.81 -0.68 11.35
N HIS A 9 -8.35 0.49 10.88
CA HIS A 9 -9.23 1.59 10.50
C HIS A 9 -10.06 1.26 9.24
N LYS A 10 -9.42 0.72 8.20
CA LYS A 10 -10.07 0.38 6.92
C LYS A 10 -10.94 -0.87 7.03
N PHE A 11 -10.56 -1.82 7.88
CA PHE A 11 -11.24 -3.11 8.09
C PHE A 11 -11.50 -3.35 9.59
N PRO A 12 -12.49 -2.68 10.20
CA PRO A 12 -12.71 -2.74 11.64
C PRO A 12 -13.01 -4.15 12.18
N ALA A 13 -13.63 -5.00 11.35
CA ALA A 13 -13.98 -6.38 11.68
C ALA A 13 -12.79 -7.36 11.57
N THR A 14 -11.63 -6.91 11.05
CA THR A 14 -10.45 -7.76 10.90
C THR A 14 -9.55 -7.62 12.12
N GLU A 15 -9.11 -8.74 12.71
CA GLU A 15 -8.10 -8.71 13.75
C GLU A 15 -6.70 -8.47 13.19
N VAL A 16 -5.93 -7.65 13.89
CA VAL A 16 -4.59 -7.24 13.45
C VAL A 16 -3.59 -7.43 14.58
N ALA A 17 -2.65 -8.35 14.41
CA ALA A 17 -1.56 -8.57 15.34
C ALA A 17 -0.23 -8.01 14.82
N VAL A 18 0.56 -7.46 15.71
CA VAL A 18 1.93 -6.99 15.42
C VAL A 18 2.91 -7.78 16.27
N SER A 19 3.85 -8.48 15.65
CA SER A 19 4.86 -9.26 16.33
C SER A 19 6.15 -9.31 15.52
N GLU A 20 7.30 -9.12 16.17
CA GLU A 20 8.61 -9.32 15.51
C GLU A 20 8.81 -10.80 15.16
N ASN A 21 8.38 -11.69 16.05
CA ASN A 21 8.33 -13.12 15.79
C ASN A 21 6.96 -13.49 15.19
N ARG A 22 6.90 -13.68 13.87
CA ARG A 22 5.65 -13.98 13.16
C ARG A 22 4.96 -15.27 13.64
N VAL A 23 5.73 -16.25 14.11
CA VAL A 23 5.16 -17.49 14.69
C VAL A 23 4.33 -17.15 15.93
N ASN A 24 4.88 -16.33 16.84
CA ASN A 24 4.15 -15.88 18.03
C ASN A 24 2.92 -15.05 17.64
N GLY A 25 3.03 -14.19 16.61
CA GLY A 25 1.90 -13.40 16.11
C GLY A 25 0.74 -14.28 15.62
N VAL A 26 1.03 -15.38 14.94
CA VAL A 26 0.02 -16.38 14.53
C VAL A 26 -0.60 -17.05 15.74
N TYR A 27 0.20 -17.48 16.72
CA TYR A 27 -0.33 -18.08 17.96
C TYR A 27 -1.25 -17.14 18.73
N PHE A 28 -0.91 -15.85 18.84
CA PHE A 28 -1.77 -14.87 19.50
C PHE A 28 -3.10 -14.73 18.77
N LEU A 29 -3.08 -14.60 17.43
CA LEU A 29 -4.32 -14.52 16.66
C LEU A 29 -5.19 -15.75 16.82
N LEU A 30 -4.63 -16.95 16.80
CA LEU A 30 -5.38 -18.20 16.95
C LEU A 30 -5.93 -18.40 18.37
N ASN A 31 -5.25 -17.85 19.40
CA ASN A 31 -5.75 -17.89 20.78
C ASN A 31 -6.87 -16.88 21.03
N ASP A 32 -6.75 -15.67 20.43
CA ASP A 32 -7.73 -14.60 20.62
C ASP A 32 -8.98 -14.84 19.75
N GLU A 33 -8.80 -15.41 18.55
CA GLU A 33 -9.83 -15.69 17.55
C GLU A 33 -9.70 -17.15 17.05
N PRO A 34 -10.21 -18.14 17.80
CA PRO A 34 -10.09 -19.55 17.44
C PRO A 34 -10.76 -19.91 16.10
N ASP A 35 -11.78 -19.13 15.69
CA ASP A 35 -12.54 -19.36 14.46
C ASP A 35 -11.93 -18.69 13.21
N VAL A 36 -10.73 -18.08 13.33
CA VAL A 36 -10.07 -17.47 12.20
C VAL A 36 -9.71 -18.52 11.13
N LYS A 37 -10.16 -18.30 9.90
CA LYS A 37 -9.95 -19.22 8.78
C LYS A 37 -8.76 -18.85 7.92
N VAL A 38 -8.42 -17.57 7.86
CA VAL A 38 -7.37 -17.04 6.99
C VAL A 38 -6.52 -16.04 7.75
N ILE A 39 -5.22 -16.23 7.73
CA ILE A 39 -4.24 -15.27 8.27
C ILE A 39 -3.42 -14.72 7.11
N ILE A 40 -3.45 -13.40 6.92
CA ILE A 40 -2.66 -12.69 5.92
C ILE A 40 -1.43 -12.12 6.61
N MET A 41 -0.25 -12.45 6.09
CA MET A 41 1.01 -11.95 6.60
C MET A 41 1.57 -10.89 5.66
N ASP A 42 1.58 -9.65 6.10
CA ASP A 42 2.21 -8.55 5.39
C ASP A 42 3.73 -8.56 5.56
N ASP A 43 4.46 -8.27 4.46
CA ASP A 43 5.94 -8.34 4.35
C ASP A 43 6.52 -9.65 4.93
N GLY A 44 5.82 -10.77 4.67
CA GLY A 44 6.10 -12.07 5.28
C GLY A 44 7.04 -12.98 4.50
N PHE A 45 7.41 -12.65 3.25
CA PHE A 45 8.07 -13.58 2.33
C PHE A 45 9.44 -14.08 2.80
N GLN A 46 10.17 -13.30 3.62
CA GLN A 46 11.46 -13.66 4.22
C GLN A 46 11.32 -14.47 5.53
N HIS A 47 10.14 -14.51 6.14
CA HIS A 47 9.90 -15.22 7.41
C HIS A 47 9.72 -16.72 7.22
N ARG A 48 10.79 -17.42 6.85
CA ARG A 48 10.82 -18.84 6.44
C ARG A 48 10.46 -19.84 7.54
N ARG A 49 10.34 -19.39 8.80
CA ARG A 49 9.88 -20.24 9.91
C ARG A 49 8.37 -20.55 9.84
N ILE A 50 7.62 -19.73 9.08
CA ILE A 50 6.22 -20.00 8.77
C ILE A 50 6.16 -20.47 7.32
N LYS A 51 5.54 -21.61 7.10
CA LYS A 51 5.25 -22.11 5.75
C LYS A 51 3.87 -21.60 5.34
N ALA A 52 3.83 -20.48 4.62
CA ALA A 52 2.58 -20.01 4.04
C ALA A 52 2.06 -21.00 2.98
N GLY A 53 0.76 -21.22 2.96
CA GLY A 53 0.13 -22.06 1.96
C GLY A 53 0.08 -21.40 0.58
N LEU A 54 -0.07 -20.05 0.56
CA LEU A 54 -0.03 -19.24 -0.64
C LEU A 54 0.93 -18.07 -0.45
N ASN A 55 1.88 -17.92 -1.35
CA ASN A 55 2.80 -16.81 -1.40
C ASN A 55 2.50 -15.91 -2.59
N ILE A 56 2.25 -14.64 -2.31
CA ILE A 56 2.04 -13.58 -3.31
C ILE A 56 3.22 -12.63 -3.23
N VAL A 57 3.94 -12.44 -4.34
CA VAL A 57 5.06 -11.49 -4.42
C VAL A 57 4.63 -10.28 -5.22
N LEU A 58 4.86 -9.10 -4.65
CA LEU A 58 4.62 -7.83 -5.31
C LEU A 58 5.91 -7.26 -5.87
N THR A 59 5.83 -6.71 -7.07
CA THR A 59 6.94 -5.97 -7.70
C THR A 59 6.36 -4.77 -8.45
N THR A 60 7.14 -3.70 -8.62
CA THR A 60 6.62 -2.52 -9.30
C THR A 60 6.97 -2.51 -10.78
N TRP A 61 6.12 -1.90 -11.60
CA TRP A 61 6.34 -1.75 -13.03
C TRP A 61 7.66 -1.04 -13.36
N GLN A 62 7.97 0.05 -12.65
CA GLN A 62 9.18 0.83 -12.92
C GLN A 62 10.47 0.12 -12.48
N LYS A 63 10.39 -0.66 -11.38
CA LYS A 63 11.53 -1.39 -10.81
C LYS A 63 11.13 -2.85 -10.57
N PRO A 64 10.94 -3.66 -11.64
CA PRO A 64 10.62 -5.06 -11.48
C PRO A 64 11.81 -5.81 -10.88
N TYR A 65 11.54 -6.81 -10.03
CA TYR A 65 12.58 -7.52 -9.28
C TYR A 65 13.70 -8.11 -10.18
N PHE A 66 13.38 -8.49 -11.41
CA PHE A 66 14.36 -9.06 -12.33
C PHE A 66 15.42 -8.02 -12.79
N LYS A 67 15.11 -6.71 -12.70
CA LYS A 67 16.04 -5.61 -12.98
C LYS A 67 16.79 -5.13 -11.73
N ASP A 68 16.35 -5.54 -10.54
CA ASP A 68 16.93 -5.08 -9.29
C ASP A 68 18.10 -5.97 -8.84
N HIS A 69 18.86 -5.54 -7.86
CA HIS A 69 20.03 -6.22 -7.31
C HIS A 69 19.86 -6.42 -5.80
N MET A 70 20.66 -7.33 -5.25
CA MET A 70 20.71 -7.55 -3.81
C MET A 70 21.23 -6.31 -3.08
N LEU A 71 20.75 -6.11 -1.84
CA LEU A 71 21.35 -5.13 -0.93
C LEU A 71 22.85 -5.37 -0.79
N PRO A 72 23.68 -4.32 -0.73
CA PRO A 72 23.34 -2.88 -0.74
C PRO A 72 23.26 -2.26 -2.14
N ALA A 73 23.53 -3.02 -3.21
CA ALA A 73 23.57 -2.51 -4.59
C ALA A 73 22.16 -2.25 -5.19
N GLY A 74 21.13 -2.83 -4.61
CA GLY A 74 19.72 -2.66 -4.98
C GLY A 74 18.84 -2.81 -3.76
N ASN A 75 17.57 -3.24 -3.97
CA ASN A 75 16.57 -3.34 -2.90
C ASN A 75 16.17 -4.79 -2.59
N LEU A 76 16.72 -5.78 -3.30
CA LEU A 76 16.37 -7.16 -3.05
C LEU A 76 16.95 -7.63 -1.71
N ARG A 77 16.09 -8.15 -0.85
CA ARG A 77 16.45 -8.75 0.45
C ARG A 77 16.90 -10.20 0.32
N GLU A 78 16.61 -10.85 -0.83
CA GLU A 78 16.98 -12.22 -1.13
C GLU A 78 17.26 -12.42 -2.63
N PRO A 79 17.96 -13.51 -3.02
CA PRO A 79 18.26 -13.79 -4.42
C PRO A 79 17.00 -13.90 -5.29
N LYS A 80 17.11 -13.53 -6.58
CA LYS A 80 16.00 -13.58 -7.55
C LYS A 80 15.33 -14.95 -7.61
N ALA A 81 16.07 -16.04 -7.40
CA ALA A 81 15.53 -17.39 -7.33
C ALA A 81 14.51 -17.60 -6.19
N GLY A 82 14.47 -16.72 -5.20
CA GLY A 82 13.45 -16.73 -4.16
C GLY A 82 12.02 -16.70 -4.72
N ILE A 83 11.82 -16.06 -5.88
CA ILE A 83 10.53 -15.98 -6.56
C ILE A 83 9.89 -17.36 -6.84
N ASN A 84 10.71 -18.42 -6.94
CA ASN A 84 10.22 -19.79 -7.20
C ASN A 84 9.32 -20.32 -6.08
N ARG A 85 9.32 -19.69 -4.89
CA ARG A 85 8.41 -20.04 -3.80
C ARG A 85 7.04 -19.38 -3.92
N ALA A 86 6.90 -18.36 -4.77
CA ALA A 86 5.63 -17.68 -4.97
C ALA A 86 4.73 -18.47 -5.92
N GLN A 87 3.46 -18.56 -5.62
CA GLN A 87 2.43 -19.04 -6.53
C GLN A 87 1.87 -17.92 -7.39
N VAL A 88 1.91 -16.69 -6.87
CA VAL A 88 1.40 -15.51 -7.55
C VAL A 88 2.45 -14.41 -7.54
N VAL A 89 2.62 -13.76 -8.69
CA VAL A 89 3.41 -12.54 -8.85
C VAL A 89 2.48 -11.44 -9.35
N ILE A 90 2.49 -10.29 -8.69
CA ILE A 90 1.70 -9.13 -9.11
C ILE A 90 2.64 -7.98 -9.44
N VAL A 91 2.57 -7.50 -10.67
CA VAL A 91 3.23 -6.26 -11.08
C VAL A 91 2.31 -5.10 -10.73
N THR A 92 2.74 -4.27 -9.80
CA THR A 92 1.96 -3.14 -9.30
C THR A 92 2.37 -1.82 -9.93
N LYS A 93 1.51 -0.79 -9.81
CA LYS A 93 1.76 0.55 -10.32
C LYS A 93 2.04 0.56 -11.83
N CYS A 94 1.39 -0.32 -12.56
CA CYS A 94 1.40 -0.30 -14.02
C CYS A 94 0.67 0.95 -14.54
N PRO A 95 1.05 1.46 -15.72
CA PRO A 95 0.21 2.42 -16.44
C PRO A 95 -1.10 1.74 -16.88
N ASP A 96 -2.19 2.51 -16.93
CA ASP A 96 -3.52 1.97 -17.28
C ASP A 96 -3.62 1.52 -18.75
N ASP A 97 -2.77 2.08 -19.60
CA ASP A 97 -2.68 1.79 -21.03
C ASP A 97 -1.69 0.68 -21.39
N ILE A 98 -1.31 -0.16 -20.43
CA ILE A 98 -0.40 -1.29 -20.66
C ILE A 98 -0.93 -2.22 -21.77
N THR A 99 -0.13 -2.43 -22.79
CA THR A 99 -0.50 -3.27 -23.94
C THR A 99 -0.31 -4.77 -23.67
N PRO A 100 -1.00 -5.66 -24.41
CA PRO A 100 -0.76 -7.11 -24.33
C PRO A 100 0.70 -7.49 -24.59
N ASP A 101 1.36 -6.84 -25.55
CA ASP A 101 2.78 -7.10 -25.87
C ASP A 101 3.70 -6.75 -24.71
N GLN A 102 3.42 -5.66 -24.01
CA GLN A 102 4.17 -5.28 -22.81
C GLN A 102 3.97 -6.30 -21.68
N LYS A 103 2.76 -6.80 -21.48
CA LYS A 103 2.48 -7.86 -20.50
C LYS A 103 3.25 -9.14 -20.84
N MET A 104 3.22 -9.53 -22.13
CA MET A 104 3.95 -10.70 -22.62
C MET A 104 5.46 -10.55 -22.44
N LEU A 105 6.02 -9.37 -22.73
CA LEU A 105 7.43 -9.08 -22.51
C LEU A 105 7.82 -9.23 -21.03
N TYR A 106 6.97 -8.75 -20.12
CA TYR A 106 7.19 -8.92 -18.69
C TYR A 106 7.11 -10.39 -18.28
N ALA A 107 6.09 -11.13 -18.71
CA ALA A 107 5.94 -12.54 -18.45
C ALA A 107 7.18 -13.33 -18.88
N THR A 108 7.71 -13.08 -20.07
CA THR A 108 8.94 -13.69 -20.58
C THR A 108 10.16 -13.36 -19.69
N LYS A 109 10.30 -12.08 -19.27
CA LYS A 109 11.43 -11.65 -18.43
C LYS A 109 11.36 -12.16 -16.99
N PHE A 110 10.18 -12.43 -16.48
CA PHE A 110 10.00 -13.06 -15.18
C PHE A 110 10.44 -14.52 -15.20
N GLY A 111 10.30 -15.23 -16.34
CA GLY A 111 10.67 -16.62 -16.46
C GLY A 111 9.94 -17.52 -15.46
N LEU A 112 8.66 -17.21 -15.22
CA LEU A 112 7.85 -17.95 -14.24
C LEU A 112 7.58 -19.37 -14.73
N SER A 113 7.53 -20.31 -13.79
CA SER A 113 7.14 -21.69 -14.06
C SER A 113 5.63 -21.82 -14.25
N SER A 114 5.19 -22.95 -14.83
CA SER A 114 3.78 -23.20 -15.17
C SER A 114 2.80 -23.18 -13.98
N HIS A 115 3.30 -23.37 -12.76
CA HIS A 115 2.49 -23.31 -11.54
C HIS A 115 2.35 -21.90 -10.97
N GLN A 116 3.05 -20.92 -11.52
CA GLN A 116 3.02 -19.52 -11.08
C GLN A 116 2.11 -18.70 -11.97
N GLN A 117 1.39 -17.77 -11.39
CA GLN A 117 0.51 -16.86 -12.12
C GLN A 117 1.00 -15.43 -11.99
N LEU A 118 0.89 -14.67 -13.10
CA LEU A 118 1.31 -13.28 -13.19
C LEU A 118 0.08 -12.40 -13.41
N PHE A 119 -0.04 -11.38 -12.56
CA PHE A 119 -1.10 -10.37 -12.66
C PHE A 119 -0.51 -8.97 -12.75
N PHE A 120 -1.30 -8.05 -13.29
CA PHE A 120 -0.92 -6.63 -13.43
C PHE A 120 -1.98 -5.76 -12.79
N THR A 121 -1.53 -4.78 -11.99
CA THR A 121 -2.42 -3.84 -11.32
C THR A 121 -1.96 -2.40 -11.52
N GLY A 122 -2.92 -1.51 -11.68
CA GLY A 122 -2.76 -0.06 -11.69
C GLY A 122 -3.19 0.58 -10.38
N LEU A 123 -3.05 1.90 -10.32
CA LEU A 123 -3.53 2.72 -9.22
C LEU A 123 -4.74 3.53 -9.69
N ARG A 124 -5.83 3.46 -8.94
CA ARG A 124 -7.02 4.28 -9.14
C ARG A 124 -7.11 5.28 -8.01
N TYR A 125 -7.32 6.54 -8.36
CA TYR A 125 -7.52 7.60 -7.39
C TYR A 125 -9.03 7.75 -7.12
N GLY A 126 -9.39 7.71 -5.83
CA GLY A 126 -10.77 7.79 -5.36
C GLY A 126 -11.27 9.21 -5.21
N ASN A 127 -12.44 9.33 -4.56
CA ASN A 127 -13.04 10.62 -4.27
C ASN A 127 -12.31 11.30 -3.11
N TRP A 128 -12.03 12.58 -3.29
CA TRP A 128 -11.40 13.42 -2.28
C TRP A 128 -12.29 13.57 -1.04
N TYR A 129 -11.67 13.59 0.14
CA TYR A 129 -12.37 13.95 1.36
C TYR A 129 -11.51 14.86 2.24
N PRO A 130 -12.13 15.76 3.03
CA PRO A 130 -11.39 16.63 3.95
C PRO A 130 -10.92 15.82 5.17
N LEU A 131 -9.68 16.08 5.62
CA LEU A 131 -9.13 15.49 6.84
C LEU A 131 -9.79 16.06 8.10
N ASN A 132 -10.12 17.35 8.07
CA ASN A 132 -10.67 18.13 9.19
C ASN A 132 -12.09 18.61 8.86
N ILE A 133 -13.06 17.99 9.50
CA ILE A 133 -14.51 18.10 9.17
C ILE A 133 -15.18 19.34 9.82
N GLN A 134 -14.49 20.20 10.55
CA GLN A 134 -15.12 21.34 11.27
C GLN A 134 -15.47 22.55 10.40
N GLN A 135 -15.23 22.49 9.10
CA GLN A 135 -15.68 23.54 8.17
C GLN A 135 -16.77 22.98 7.23
N PRO A 136 -17.68 23.87 6.74
CA PRO A 136 -18.65 23.44 5.73
C PRO A 136 -17.88 22.81 4.57
N ILE A 137 -18.43 21.76 3.97
CA ILE A 137 -17.81 20.96 2.92
C ILE A 137 -17.12 21.88 1.92
N VAL A 138 -15.83 22.08 2.12
CA VAL A 138 -15.01 22.87 1.20
C VAL A 138 -14.67 21.92 0.07
N GLN A 139 -15.18 22.21 -1.10
CA GLN A 139 -14.80 21.47 -2.30
C GLN A 139 -13.30 21.67 -2.56
N VAL A 140 -12.65 20.60 -3.04
CA VAL A 140 -11.25 20.71 -3.46
C VAL A 140 -11.11 21.87 -4.45
N PRO A 141 -10.22 22.86 -4.20
CA PRO A 141 -10.11 24.05 -5.03
C PRO A 141 -9.33 23.73 -6.32
N PHE A 142 -9.97 23.02 -7.25
CA PHE A 142 -9.37 22.74 -8.56
C PHE A 142 -8.95 24.04 -9.26
N GLN A 143 -7.93 23.98 -10.10
CA GLN A 143 -7.32 25.09 -10.81
C GLN A 143 -6.59 26.13 -9.92
N GLN A 144 -6.48 25.90 -8.62
CA GLN A 144 -5.68 26.72 -7.71
C GLN A 144 -4.33 26.06 -7.41
N SER A 145 -3.47 26.77 -6.70
CA SER A 145 -2.21 26.24 -6.19
C SER A 145 -2.45 25.36 -4.96
N VAL A 146 -1.74 24.24 -4.88
CA VAL A 146 -1.81 23.31 -3.74
C VAL A 146 -0.44 22.84 -3.29
N ILE A 147 -0.35 22.39 -2.06
CA ILE A 147 0.85 21.76 -1.49
C ILE A 147 0.62 20.25 -1.44
N LEU A 148 1.39 19.49 -2.20
CA LEU A 148 1.42 18.04 -2.07
C LEU A 148 2.35 17.68 -0.91
N MET A 149 1.77 17.22 0.18
CA MET A 149 2.48 16.86 1.41
C MET A 149 2.43 15.35 1.61
N THR A 150 3.55 14.68 1.36
CA THR A 150 3.62 13.22 1.44
C THR A 150 4.99 12.73 1.93
N GLY A 151 4.97 11.62 2.70
CA GLY A 151 6.14 10.83 3.07
C GLY A 151 6.41 9.67 2.10
N ILE A 152 5.82 9.65 0.91
CA ILE A 152 5.98 8.56 -0.04
C ILE A 152 7.09 8.89 -1.03
N ALA A 153 8.13 8.06 -1.07
CA ALA A 153 9.13 8.10 -2.12
C ALA A 153 8.50 7.68 -3.46
N GLY A 154 8.67 8.49 -4.52
CA GLY A 154 8.26 8.10 -5.87
C GLY A 154 6.90 8.62 -6.34
N ASN A 155 6.55 9.84 -6.03
CA ASN A 155 5.27 10.51 -6.34
C ASN A 155 5.01 10.82 -7.84
N LYS A 156 5.74 10.23 -8.80
CA LYS A 156 5.59 10.61 -10.23
C LYS A 156 4.16 10.42 -10.75
N GLN A 157 3.54 9.27 -10.48
CA GLN A 157 2.16 9.01 -10.93
C GLN A 157 1.16 9.94 -10.25
N LEU A 158 1.29 10.13 -8.92
CA LEU A 158 0.45 11.05 -8.17
C LEU A 158 0.61 12.49 -8.68
N LYS A 159 1.84 12.94 -8.87
CA LYS A 159 2.11 14.27 -9.44
C LYS A 159 1.51 14.43 -10.84
N SER A 160 1.65 13.44 -11.71
CA SER A 160 1.06 13.45 -13.05
C SER A 160 -0.48 13.54 -12.99
N TYR A 161 -1.11 12.75 -12.10
CA TYR A 161 -2.56 12.82 -11.90
C TYR A 161 -3.04 14.19 -11.40
N LEU A 162 -2.27 14.82 -10.52
CA LEU A 162 -2.60 16.14 -9.97
C LEU A 162 -2.37 17.29 -10.98
N SER A 163 -1.36 17.16 -11.86
CA SER A 163 -0.96 18.21 -12.81
C SER A 163 -2.09 18.65 -13.76
N GLY A 164 -3.06 17.76 -14.06
CA GLY A 164 -4.24 18.10 -14.84
C GLY A 164 -5.37 18.79 -14.06
N LYS A 165 -5.24 18.92 -12.73
CA LYS A 165 -6.31 19.38 -11.84
C LYS A 165 -6.00 20.69 -11.13
N PHE A 166 -4.73 21.00 -10.92
CA PHE A 166 -4.27 22.17 -10.18
C PHE A 166 -3.34 23.05 -11.03
N SER A 167 -3.37 24.35 -10.81
CA SER A 167 -2.52 25.29 -11.55
C SER A 167 -1.05 25.15 -11.16
N THR A 168 -0.78 24.95 -9.89
CA THR A 168 0.57 24.78 -9.34
C THR A 168 0.56 23.72 -8.24
N ILE A 169 1.55 22.85 -8.25
CA ILE A 169 1.73 21.83 -7.21
C ILE A 169 3.08 22.07 -6.54
N HIS A 170 3.04 22.63 -5.35
CA HIS A 170 4.21 22.74 -4.48
C HIS A 170 4.46 21.40 -3.79
N ILE A 171 5.70 20.94 -3.73
CA ILE A 171 6.03 19.64 -3.14
C ILE A 171 6.67 19.85 -1.77
N ALA A 172 6.01 19.38 -0.72
CA ALA A 172 6.54 19.24 0.62
C ALA A 172 6.84 17.76 0.88
N ALA A 173 8.02 17.29 0.41
CA ALA A 173 8.43 15.90 0.57
C ALA A 173 9.04 15.65 1.95
N PHE A 174 8.66 14.53 2.55
CA PHE A 174 9.18 14.02 3.82
C PHE A 174 9.73 12.60 3.64
N SER A 175 10.47 12.13 4.62
CA SER A 175 10.88 10.71 4.66
C SER A 175 9.67 9.80 4.85
N ASP A 176 9.78 8.55 4.40
CA ASP A 176 8.77 7.54 4.72
C ASP A 176 8.63 7.39 6.24
N HIS A 177 7.42 7.17 6.72
CA HIS A 177 7.06 7.12 8.15
C HIS A 177 7.40 8.39 8.95
N HIS A 178 7.48 9.57 8.30
CA HIS A 178 7.74 10.82 8.98
C HIS A 178 6.64 11.14 10.00
N TYR A 179 7.04 11.49 11.22
CA TYR A 179 6.14 11.98 12.27
C TYR A 179 6.03 13.51 12.15
N PHE A 180 4.86 13.97 11.71
CA PHE A 180 4.60 15.41 11.50
C PHE A 180 4.53 16.16 12.82
N ARG A 181 5.14 17.35 12.85
CA ARG A 181 5.18 18.25 14.01
C ARG A 181 4.88 19.68 13.54
N GLU A 182 4.51 20.54 14.46
CA GLU A 182 4.22 21.96 14.20
C GLU A 182 5.33 22.67 13.39
N LYS A 183 6.60 22.40 13.69
CA LYS A 183 7.75 22.96 12.95
C LYS A 183 7.74 22.60 11.45
N ASP A 184 7.20 21.45 11.10
CA ASP A 184 7.10 21.01 9.70
C ASP A 184 6.06 21.87 8.97
N PHE A 185 4.93 22.12 9.61
CA PHE A 185 3.88 22.99 9.07
C PHE A 185 4.33 24.45 9.00
N SER A 186 5.04 24.94 10.02
CA SER A 186 5.66 26.29 10.01
C SER A 186 6.62 26.44 8.83
N ARG A 187 7.46 25.44 8.58
CA ARG A 187 8.37 25.41 7.42
C ARG A 187 7.59 25.46 6.10
N VAL A 188 6.53 24.63 5.99
CA VAL A 188 5.68 24.60 4.79
C VAL A 188 4.98 25.93 4.58
N ALA A 189 4.40 26.53 5.63
CA ALA A 189 3.77 27.84 5.58
C ALA A 189 4.75 28.95 5.14
N GLY A 190 5.99 28.91 5.66
CA GLY A 190 7.03 29.86 5.27
C GLY A 190 7.52 29.68 3.84
N SER A 191 7.57 28.45 3.34
CA SER A 191 7.98 28.15 1.96
C SER A 191 6.89 28.47 0.92
N PHE A 192 5.62 28.42 1.31
CA PHE A 192 4.46 28.60 0.42
C PHE A 192 3.38 29.47 1.09
N PRO A 193 3.67 30.75 1.37
CA PRO A 193 2.83 31.61 2.20
C PRO A 193 1.43 31.81 1.62
N ASP A 194 1.32 31.85 0.29
CA ASP A 194 0.06 32.13 -0.42
C ASP A 194 -0.78 30.86 -0.68
N THR A 195 -0.29 29.69 -0.26
CA THR A 195 -0.97 28.41 -0.49
C THR A 195 -1.37 27.78 0.83
N LYS A 196 -2.69 27.62 1.06
CA LYS A 196 -3.24 27.05 2.29
C LYS A 196 -3.91 25.68 2.11
N THR A 197 -3.96 25.19 0.90
CA THR A 197 -4.54 23.85 0.60
C THR A 197 -3.44 22.80 0.53
N ILE A 198 -3.55 21.80 1.40
CA ILE A 198 -2.68 20.63 1.43
C ILE A 198 -3.43 19.44 0.81
N ILE A 199 -2.76 18.72 -0.08
CA ILE A 199 -3.17 17.43 -0.61
C ILE A 199 -2.27 16.36 -0.01
N THR A 200 -2.85 15.28 0.47
CA THR A 200 -2.10 14.15 1.03
C THR A 200 -2.72 12.81 0.63
N THR A 201 -2.05 11.72 0.96
CA THR A 201 -2.55 10.35 0.74
C THR A 201 -3.14 9.78 2.04
N GLU A 202 -3.92 8.69 1.95
CA GLU A 202 -4.47 8.01 3.14
C GLU A 202 -3.38 7.55 4.12
N LYS A 203 -2.24 7.08 3.60
CA LYS A 203 -1.10 6.65 4.44
C LYS A 203 -0.58 7.80 5.32
N ASP A 204 -0.45 8.99 4.76
CA ASP A 204 0.05 10.16 5.48
C ASP A 204 -1.06 10.84 6.30
N ALA A 205 -2.31 10.73 5.85
CA ALA A 205 -3.48 11.31 6.53
C ALA A 205 -3.64 10.80 7.96
N MET A 206 -3.37 9.51 8.21
CA MET A 206 -3.41 8.92 9.55
C MET A 206 -2.49 9.66 10.52
N ARG A 207 -1.29 10.02 10.07
CA ARG A 207 -0.31 10.77 10.88
C ARG A 207 -0.62 12.26 10.98
N LEU A 208 -1.16 12.85 9.90
CA LEU A 208 -1.60 14.24 9.89
C LEU A 208 -2.82 14.45 10.77
N SER A 209 -3.69 13.47 10.92
CA SER A 209 -4.89 13.55 11.76
C SER A 209 -4.58 13.79 13.24
N GLU A 210 -3.42 13.31 13.72
CA GLU A 210 -2.93 13.56 15.08
C GLU A 210 -2.59 15.06 15.31
N GLN A 211 -2.40 15.82 14.23
CA GLN A 211 -2.02 17.24 14.25
C GLN A 211 -3.11 18.16 13.65
N LYS A 212 -4.34 17.66 13.54
CA LYS A 212 -5.44 18.37 12.87
C LYS A 212 -5.72 19.77 13.43
N ASP A 213 -5.62 19.92 14.75
CA ASP A 213 -5.92 21.18 15.42
C ASP A 213 -4.86 22.26 15.11
N ILE A 214 -3.59 21.86 15.04
CA ILE A 214 -2.48 22.75 14.65
C ILE A 214 -2.64 23.17 13.18
N LEU A 215 -2.97 22.23 12.30
CA LEU A 215 -3.20 22.53 10.89
C LEU A 215 -4.34 23.52 10.71
N LEU A 216 -5.43 23.38 11.47
CA LEU A 216 -6.56 24.32 11.47
C LEU A 216 -6.15 25.71 12.00
N GLN A 217 -5.45 25.78 13.13
CA GLN A 217 -4.96 27.04 13.70
C GLN A 217 -4.04 27.81 12.74
N MET A 218 -3.25 27.08 11.94
CA MET A 218 -2.39 27.66 10.90
C MET A 218 -3.12 27.99 9.59
N GLY A 219 -4.43 27.76 9.53
CA GLY A 219 -5.29 28.05 8.40
C GLY A 219 -5.15 27.08 7.23
N PHE A 220 -4.63 25.87 7.44
CA PHE A 220 -4.54 24.87 6.40
C PHE A 220 -5.85 24.09 6.23
N SER A 221 -6.26 23.94 4.97
CA SER A 221 -7.29 22.98 4.55
C SER A 221 -6.61 21.75 3.98
N VAL A 222 -6.85 20.57 4.58
CA VAL A 222 -6.19 19.33 4.18
C VAL A 222 -7.20 18.41 3.50
N PHE A 223 -6.89 17.99 2.29
CA PHE A 223 -7.67 17.01 1.54
C PHE A 223 -6.88 15.72 1.35
N VAL A 224 -7.54 14.62 1.58
CA VAL A 224 -7.01 13.28 1.40
C VAL A 224 -7.45 12.74 0.06
N LEU A 225 -6.51 12.22 -0.71
CA LEU A 225 -6.77 11.51 -1.96
C LEU A 225 -6.60 10.01 -1.72
N PRO A 226 -7.70 9.24 -1.71
CA PRO A 226 -7.64 7.80 -1.64
C PRO A 226 -6.94 7.20 -2.86
N VAL A 227 -6.22 6.13 -2.63
CA VAL A 227 -5.54 5.40 -3.70
C VAL A 227 -5.88 3.92 -3.55
N ASP A 228 -6.59 3.38 -4.51
CA ASP A 228 -6.93 1.97 -4.59
C ASP A 228 -6.15 1.26 -5.70
N VAL A 229 -5.98 -0.04 -5.50
CA VAL A 229 -5.39 -0.91 -6.51
C VAL A 229 -6.52 -1.52 -7.35
N HIS A 230 -6.34 -1.56 -8.68
CA HIS A 230 -7.25 -2.26 -9.56
C HIS A 230 -6.49 -3.17 -10.52
N PHE A 231 -7.09 -4.27 -10.90
CA PHE A 231 -6.51 -5.19 -11.86
C PHE A 231 -6.63 -4.64 -13.29
N LEU A 232 -5.59 -4.84 -14.07
CA LEU A 232 -5.56 -4.51 -15.50
C LEU A 232 -5.91 -5.75 -16.34
N GLY A 233 -7.06 -6.35 -16.04
CA GLY A 233 -7.55 -7.62 -16.55
C GLY A 233 -7.31 -8.79 -15.59
N GLU A 234 -7.96 -9.91 -15.86
CA GLU A 234 -7.86 -11.17 -15.12
C GLU A 234 -8.19 -11.09 -13.61
N GLU A 235 -8.93 -10.08 -13.16
CA GLU A 235 -9.31 -9.93 -11.76
C GLU A 235 -10.13 -11.14 -11.26
N GLU A 236 -11.10 -11.60 -12.02
CA GLU A 236 -11.91 -12.78 -11.69
C GLU A 236 -11.04 -14.02 -11.52
N LYS A 237 -10.03 -14.20 -12.38
CA LYS A 237 -9.07 -15.30 -12.28
C LYS A 237 -8.26 -15.24 -11.01
N PHE A 238 -7.85 -14.04 -10.59
CA PHE A 238 -7.16 -13.85 -9.32
C PHE A 238 -8.05 -14.25 -8.14
N TRP A 239 -9.26 -13.71 -8.07
CA TRP A 239 -10.19 -14.02 -6.99
C TRP A 239 -10.59 -15.50 -6.96
N HIS A 240 -10.77 -16.12 -8.13
CA HIS A 240 -11.03 -17.56 -8.23
C HIS A 240 -9.84 -18.38 -7.69
N LEU A 241 -8.61 -17.96 -7.95
CA LEU A 241 -7.41 -18.59 -7.37
C LEU A 241 -7.42 -18.52 -5.85
N ILE A 242 -7.71 -17.33 -5.30
CA ILE A 242 -7.75 -17.12 -3.84
C ILE A 242 -8.84 -17.95 -3.18
N THR A 243 -10.08 -17.91 -3.71
CA THR A 243 -11.20 -18.68 -3.18
C THR A 243 -10.92 -20.18 -3.25
N ASN A 244 -10.48 -20.69 -4.38
CA ASN A 244 -10.12 -22.11 -4.52
C ASN A 244 -9.00 -22.53 -3.57
N PHE A 245 -8.06 -21.62 -3.28
CA PHE A 245 -7.03 -21.89 -2.29
C PHE A 245 -7.62 -22.03 -0.89
N ILE A 246 -8.49 -21.10 -0.49
CA ILE A 246 -9.13 -21.11 0.83
C ILE A 246 -10.00 -22.37 0.99
N ASP A 247 -10.80 -22.68 -0.02
CA ASP A 247 -11.74 -23.83 0.00
C ASP A 247 -11.03 -25.20 0.07
N LYS A 248 -9.78 -25.29 -0.37
CA LYS A 248 -8.97 -26.51 -0.27
C LYS A 248 -8.48 -26.82 1.15
N TYR A 249 -8.55 -25.85 2.04
CA TYR A 249 -8.20 -26.02 3.45
C TYR A 249 -9.47 -25.85 4.30
N PRO A 250 -10.45 -26.78 4.22
CA PRO A 250 -11.57 -26.77 5.13
C PRO A 250 -11.03 -26.90 6.55
N GLU A 251 -11.76 -26.35 7.51
CA GLU A 251 -11.47 -26.23 8.93
C GLU A 251 -10.43 -27.25 9.43
N ALA A 252 -9.31 -26.78 9.93
CA ALA A 252 -8.35 -27.63 10.58
C ALA A 252 -9.08 -28.29 11.75
N THR A 253 -9.48 -29.55 11.59
CA THR A 253 -9.85 -30.38 12.72
C THR A 253 -8.63 -30.41 13.61
N ALA A 254 -8.69 -29.76 14.76
CA ALA A 254 -7.67 -29.81 15.78
C ALA A 254 -7.57 -31.28 16.22
N GLU A 255 -6.68 -32.06 15.62
CA GLU A 255 -6.26 -33.30 16.24
C GLU A 255 -5.48 -32.91 17.51
N PRO A 256 -5.92 -33.35 18.68
CA PRO A 256 -5.17 -33.13 19.89
C PRO A 256 -3.80 -33.81 19.71
N ALA A 257 -2.74 -33.01 19.93
CA ALA A 257 -1.38 -33.54 19.99
C ALA A 257 -1.37 -34.74 20.94
N SER A 258 -1.22 -35.94 20.38
CA SER A 258 -0.97 -37.14 21.16
C SER A 258 0.36 -36.97 21.89
N ASN A 259 0.31 -37.07 23.21
CA ASN A 259 1.41 -37.00 24.18
C ASN A 259 2.64 -37.85 23.79
#